data_63d38804df56f562f35d3907a2252c9c
#
_entry.id   63d38804df56f562f35d3907a2252c9c
#
_cell.length_a   1.000
_cell.length_b   1.000
_cell.length_c   1.000
_cell.angle_alpha   90.00
_cell.angle_beta   90.00
_cell.angle_gamma   90.00
#
_symmetry.space_group_name_H-M   'P 1'
#
loop_
_entity.id
_entity.type
_entity.pdbx_description
1 polymer ?
#
loop_
_entity_poly.entity_id
_entity_poly.type
_entity_poly.pdbx_seq_one_letter_code
_entity_poly.pdbx_strand_id
1 'polypeptide(L)'
;MRTPLATAILFLALLPAPGRAQHADAVDAPRITQQAFKKLIAAHNVVIVDTRVLDAFEQSHIRGALPLPLEGRLTWLDEYEKTVAILLKTRKPVVVYCA
;
A
#
# COMPACT_ATOMS: atom_id res chain seq x y z
N MET A 1 45.97 4.43 -23.97
CA MET A 1 45.90 3.46 -23.59
C MET A 1 45.39 3.29 -22.30
N ARG A 2 45.81 3.53 -21.36
CA ARG A 2 45.33 3.27 -20.19
C ARG A 2 44.16 4.04 -19.86
N THR A 3 43.78 4.91 -20.52
CA THR A 3 42.69 5.71 -20.24
C THR A 3 41.48 5.00 -20.03
N PRO A 4 41.21 4.05 -20.72
CA PRO A 4 39.97 3.34 -20.66
C PRO A 4 39.69 2.88 -19.29
N LEU A 5 40.66 2.58 -18.60
CA LEU A 5 40.43 2.08 -17.36
C LEU A 5 39.68 2.98 -16.49
N ALA A 6 39.99 4.13 -16.50
CA ALA A 6 39.40 5.02 -15.61
C ALA A 6 37.94 5.03 -15.79
N THR A 7 37.54 4.85 -16.90
CA THR A 7 36.17 4.91 -17.16
C THR A 7 35.43 3.98 -16.38
N ALA A 8 35.88 2.87 -16.30
CA ALA A 8 35.21 1.83 -15.65
C ALA A 8 34.86 2.25 -14.27
N ILE A 9 35.68 2.84 -13.63
CA ILE A 9 35.45 3.21 -12.36
C ILE A 9 34.30 4.09 -12.18
N LEU A 10 34.13 5.00 -12.99
CA LEU A 10 33.07 5.83 -12.86
C LEU A 10 31.84 5.16 -12.71
N PHE A 11 31.68 4.16 -13.45
CA PHE A 11 30.57 3.42 -13.47
C PHE A 11 30.16 3.02 -12.15
N LEU A 12 30.98 2.53 -11.37
CA LEU A 12 30.62 2.04 -10.17
C LEU A 12 30.03 3.07 -9.33
N ALA A 13 30.48 4.19 -9.41
CA ALA A 13 30.01 5.17 -8.60
C ALA A 13 28.55 5.29 -8.62
N LEU A 14 27.97 4.90 -9.58
CA LEU A 14 26.62 5.02 -9.68
C LEU A 14 25.90 4.13 -8.81
N LEU A 15 26.41 3.07 -8.54
CA LEU A 15 25.76 2.12 -7.80
C LEU A 15 25.24 2.60 -6.52
N PRO A 16 25.80 3.47 -5.96
CA PRO A 16 25.39 3.86 -4.67
C PRO A 16 23.94 4.09 -4.60
N ALA A 17 23.41 4.33 -5.63
CA ALA A 17 22.07 4.60 -5.67
C ALA A 17 21.29 3.76 -4.80
N PRO A 18 21.55 2.60 -4.74
CA PRO A 18 20.79 1.70 -4.01
C PRO A 18 20.56 2.13 -2.62
N GLY A 19 21.40 2.84 -2.17
CA GLY A 19 21.29 3.17 -0.86
C GLY A 19 19.96 3.63 -0.43
N ARG A 20 19.26 4.30 -1.18
CA ARG A 20 18.14 4.75 -0.76
C ARG A 20 17.20 3.83 -0.48
N ALA A 21 17.32 2.78 -0.96
CA ALA A 21 16.38 1.79 -0.82
C ALA A 21 16.01 1.57 0.59
N GLN A 22 16.84 1.68 1.47
CA GLN A 22 16.47 1.34 2.71
C GLN A 22 15.43 2.14 3.25
N HIS A 23 15.14 3.17 2.77
CA HIS A 23 14.17 3.91 3.33
C HIS A 23 12.88 3.36 3.07
N ALA A 24 12.85 2.37 2.35
CA ALA A 24 11.64 1.76 1.98
C ALA A 24 10.92 1.31 3.18
N ASP A 25 11.63 1.03 4.20
CA ASP A 25 10.93 0.49 5.31
C ASP A 25 10.05 1.56 5.86
N ALA A 26 10.24 2.74 5.55
CA ALA A 26 9.42 3.75 6.07
C ALA A 26 8.18 3.70 5.24
N VAL A 27 7.09 3.54 5.82
CA VAL A 27 5.88 3.48 5.11
C VAL A 27 5.64 4.80 4.50
N ASP A 28 5.91 4.90 3.29
CA ASP A 28 5.77 6.14 2.60
C ASP A 28 4.72 6.07 1.52
N ALA A 29 3.61 5.49 1.83
CA ALA A 29 2.52 5.41 0.87
C ALA A 29 1.97 6.79 0.60
N PRO A 30 1.62 7.08 -0.62
CA PRO A 30 1.06 8.37 -0.94
C PRO A 30 -0.24 8.57 -0.19
N ARG A 31 -0.49 9.80 0.21
CA ARG A 31 -1.71 10.11 0.93
C ARG A 31 -2.71 10.73 -0.01
N ILE A 32 -3.96 10.57 0.31
CA ILE A 32 -5.01 11.15 -0.51
C ILE A 32 -5.79 12.13 0.34
N THR A 33 -6.25 13.22 -0.23
CA THR A 33 -7.05 14.18 0.51
C THR A 33 -8.46 13.66 0.68
N GLN A 34 -9.15 14.17 1.68
CA GLN A 34 -10.50 13.76 1.91
C GLN A 34 -11.39 14.11 0.71
N GLN A 35 -11.16 15.25 0.09
CA GLN A 35 -11.92 15.62 -1.06
C GLN A 35 -11.71 14.68 -2.22
N ALA A 36 -10.48 14.30 -2.51
CA ALA A 36 -10.19 13.39 -3.60
C ALA A 36 -10.80 12.03 -3.31
N PHE A 37 -10.76 11.60 -2.07
CA PHE A 37 -11.33 10.33 -1.67
C PHE A 37 -12.86 10.34 -1.90
N LYS A 38 -13.52 11.41 -1.51
CA LYS A 38 -14.95 11.50 -1.71
C LYS A 38 -15.33 11.45 -3.18
N LYS A 39 -14.50 11.99 -4.05
CA LYS A 39 -14.77 11.93 -5.47
C LYS A 39 -14.66 10.50 -5.98
N LEU A 40 -13.68 9.75 -5.50
CA LEU A 40 -13.54 8.37 -5.90
C LEU A 40 -14.76 7.56 -5.43
N ILE A 41 -15.24 7.81 -4.23
CA ILE A 41 -16.40 7.12 -3.72
C ILE A 41 -17.62 7.45 -4.58
N ALA A 42 -17.80 8.69 -4.89
CA ALA A 42 -18.96 9.11 -5.68
C ALA A 42 -18.95 8.48 -7.07
N ALA A 43 -17.78 8.25 -7.61
CA ALA A 43 -17.64 7.65 -8.92
C ALA A 43 -17.66 6.12 -8.87
N HIS A 44 -17.78 5.55 -7.69
CA HIS A 44 -17.73 4.11 -7.48
C HIS A 44 -16.44 3.53 -8.05
N ASN A 45 -15.35 4.29 -7.92
CA ASN A 45 -14.08 3.90 -8.51
C ASN A 45 -13.02 3.79 -7.42
N VAL A 46 -13.26 2.99 -6.41
CA VAL A 46 -12.31 2.83 -5.33
C VAL A 46 -12.61 1.55 -4.56
N VAL A 47 -11.57 0.91 -4.06
CA VAL A 47 -11.72 -0.17 -3.12
C VAL A 47 -11.20 0.40 -1.82
N ILE A 48 -12.00 0.38 -0.76
CA ILE A 48 -11.64 0.96 0.53
C ILE A 48 -11.29 -0.17 1.47
N VAL A 49 -10.17 -0.07 2.14
CA VAL A 49 -9.71 -1.11 3.04
C VAL A 49 -9.51 -0.54 4.44
N ASP A 50 -10.07 -1.20 5.44
CA ASP A 50 -9.96 -0.81 6.83
C ASP A 50 -9.01 -1.78 7.51
N THR A 51 -7.87 -1.30 7.98
CA THR A 51 -6.89 -2.14 8.62
C THR A 51 -6.92 -2.06 10.14
N ARG A 52 -7.96 -1.41 10.68
CA ARG A 52 -8.08 -1.33 12.14
C ARG A 52 -8.41 -2.71 12.70
N VAL A 53 -8.34 -2.84 14.01
CA VAL A 53 -8.69 -4.10 14.64
C VAL A 53 -10.15 -4.45 14.33
N LEU A 54 -10.46 -5.69 14.32
CA LEU A 54 -11.78 -6.15 13.94
C LEU A 54 -12.89 -5.51 14.75
N ASP A 55 -12.71 -5.36 16.03
CA ASP A 55 -13.75 -4.75 16.86
C ASP A 55 -14.08 -3.35 16.38
N ALA A 56 -13.09 -2.59 16.01
CA ALA A 56 -13.32 -1.23 15.55
C ALA A 56 -14.11 -1.25 14.23
N PHE A 57 -13.76 -2.15 13.36
CA PHE A 57 -14.46 -2.27 12.09
C PHE A 57 -15.93 -2.64 12.32
N GLU A 58 -16.18 -3.56 13.22
CA GLU A 58 -17.53 -3.98 13.48
C GLU A 58 -18.39 -2.91 14.13
N GLN A 59 -17.79 -2.06 14.92
CA GLN A 59 -18.55 -0.98 15.54
C GLN A 59 -18.96 0.07 14.52
N SER A 60 -18.08 0.42 13.64
CA SER A 60 -18.41 1.33 12.56
C SER A 60 -17.29 1.39 11.56
N HIS A 61 -17.58 1.54 10.30
CA HIS A 61 -16.59 1.67 9.26
C HIS A 61 -17.17 2.45 8.08
N ILE A 62 -16.33 2.86 7.20
CA ILE A 62 -16.78 3.58 6.01
C ILE A 62 -17.61 2.62 5.17
N ARG A 63 -18.75 3.08 4.70
CA ARG A 63 -19.62 2.24 3.92
C ARG A 63 -18.87 1.64 2.74
N GLY A 64 -18.93 0.37 2.60
CA GLY A 64 -18.26 -0.34 1.51
C GLY A 64 -16.83 -0.75 1.82
N ALA A 65 -16.30 -0.38 2.98
CA ALA A 65 -14.94 -0.74 3.31
C ALA A 65 -14.81 -2.23 3.56
N LEU A 66 -13.69 -2.79 3.14
CA LEU A 66 -13.40 -4.20 3.34
C LEU A 66 -12.44 -4.33 4.51
N PRO A 67 -12.66 -5.27 5.40
CA PRO A 67 -11.80 -5.42 6.56
C PRO A 67 -10.51 -6.18 6.23
N LEU A 68 -9.40 -5.69 6.72
CA LEU A 68 -8.13 -6.37 6.58
C LEU A 68 -7.30 -6.16 7.86
N PRO A 69 -7.84 -6.56 9.01
CA PRO A 69 -7.10 -6.37 10.25
C PRO A 69 -5.92 -7.32 10.31
N LEU A 70 -4.83 -6.88 10.88
CA LEU A 70 -3.63 -7.69 10.92
C LEU A 70 -3.87 -9.02 11.64
N GLU A 71 -4.62 -8.99 12.70
CA GLU A 71 -4.86 -10.22 13.43
C GLU A 71 -5.78 -11.15 12.67
N GLY A 72 -6.45 -10.66 11.66
CA GLY A 72 -7.35 -11.49 10.87
C GLY A 72 -6.69 -12.64 10.18
N ARG A 73 -5.39 -12.56 10.01
CA ARG A 73 -4.67 -13.67 9.41
C ARG A 73 -4.75 -14.90 10.29
N LEU A 74 -4.94 -14.73 11.57
CA LEU A 74 -4.98 -15.85 12.48
C LEU A 74 -6.37 -16.17 13.03
N THR A 75 -7.17 -15.13 13.18
CA THR A 75 -8.46 -15.32 13.85
C THR A 75 -9.67 -15.19 12.94
N TRP A 76 -9.48 -14.66 11.76
CA TRP A 76 -10.61 -14.41 10.87
C TRP A 76 -10.14 -14.66 9.44
N LEU A 77 -9.56 -15.78 9.24
CA LEU A 77 -8.86 -16.10 8.02
C LEU A 77 -9.71 -16.03 6.76
N ASP A 78 -10.91 -16.54 6.81
CA ASP A 78 -11.75 -16.56 5.62
C ASP A 78 -12.04 -15.15 5.12
N GLU A 79 -12.40 -14.25 6.01
CA GLU A 79 -12.74 -12.90 5.62
C GLU A 79 -11.47 -12.16 5.17
N TYR A 80 -10.36 -12.44 5.84
CA TYR A 80 -9.09 -11.84 5.48
C TYR A 80 -8.74 -12.26 4.05
N GLU A 81 -8.86 -13.53 3.74
CA GLU A 81 -8.53 -14.02 2.43
C GLU A 81 -9.48 -13.50 1.35
N LYS A 82 -10.74 -13.29 1.68
CA LYS A 82 -11.67 -12.74 0.72
C LYS A 82 -11.24 -11.33 0.35
N THR A 83 -10.85 -10.53 1.34
CA THR A 83 -10.40 -9.17 1.07
C THR A 83 -9.13 -9.19 0.21
N VAL A 84 -8.19 -10.07 0.53
CA VAL A 84 -6.96 -10.16 -0.24
C VAL A 84 -7.28 -10.54 -1.68
N ALA A 85 -8.20 -11.47 -1.89
CA ALA A 85 -8.55 -11.89 -3.23
C ALA A 85 -9.12 -10.73 -4.05
N ILE A 86 -9.94 -9.89 -3.42
CA ILE A 86 -10.48 -8.74 -4.11
C ILE A 86 -9.34 -7.77 -4.47
N LEU A 87 -8.42 -7.56 -3.53
CA LEU A 87 -7.32 -6.64 -3.79
C LEU A 87 -6.42 -7.12 -4.91
N LEU A 88 -6.24 -8.41 -5.04
CA LEU A 88 -5.38 -8.94 -6.09
C LEU A 88 -6.02 -8.83 -7.48
N LYS A 89 -7.32 -8.71 -7.54
CA LYS A 89 -8.00 -8.64 -8.83
C LYS A 89 -8.45 -7.25 -9.22
N THR A 90 -8.53 -6.34 -8.29
CA THR A 90 -9.10 -5.04 -8.61
C THR A 90 -8.17 -4.21 -9.47
N ARG A 91 -8.76 -3.39 -10.32
CA ARG A 91 -8.01 -2.43 -11.08
C ARG A 91 -8.33 -1.04 -10.62
N LYS A 92 -9.19 -0.93 -9.61
CA LYS A 92 -9.53 0.38 -9.06
C LYS A 92 -8.48 0.82 -8.08
N PRO A 93 -8.36 2.10 -7.84
CA PRO A 93 -7.47 2.60 -6.80
C PRO A 93 -7.87 1.99 -5.46
N VAL A 94 -6.91 1.69 -4.63
CA VAL A 94 -7.16 1.15 -3.31
C VAL A 94 -6.79 2.19 -2.29
N VAL A 95 -7.72 2.54 -1.42
CA VAL A 95 -7.47 3.50 -0.36
C VAL A 95 -7.57 2.77 0.97
N VAL A 96 -6.52 2.86 1.77
CA VAL A 96 -6.43 2.17 3.03
C VAL A 96 -6.52 3.18 4.15
N TYR A 97 -7.24 2.86 5.20
CA TYR A 97 -7.26 3.73 6.36
C TYR A 97 -7.07 2.93 7.65
N CYS A 98 -6.55 3.60 8.66
CA CYS A 98 -6.34 2.99 9.95
C CYS A 98 -6.56 4.04 11.00
N ALA A 99 -6.61 3.65 12.23
CA ALA A 99 -6.85 4.62 13.29
C ALA A 99 -5.56 5.16 13.83
#